data_b45f9eae29c51b8a03d120b8e45831fe
#
_entry.id   b45f9eae29c51b8a03d120b8e45831fe
#
_cell.length_a   1.000
_cell.length_b   1.000
_cell.length_c   1.000
_cell.angle_alpha   90.00
_cell.angle_beta   90.00
_cell.angle_gamma   90.00
#
_symmetry.space_group_name_H-M   'P 1'
#
loop_
_entity.id
_entity.type
_entity.pdbx_description
1 polymer ?
#
loop_
_entity_poly.entity_id
_entity_poly.type
_entity_poly.pdbx_seq_one_letter_code
_entity_poly.pdbx_strand_id
1 'polypeptide(L)'
;QERYKEAMADLNEVLEDEPGNALTLYNRGLINAQLGAYEDALEDMDRVLNINPENVLAYFNRASIFIELGQYRNALDDYDRAIELYPDFAKAYMNRSYVKNILGDYKSSKKDYDTAQQKVREYRARNVTDAGSFADTTKKYSSLLSLDAEFAKKDFNDELLQNRDINVRL
;
A
#
# COMPACT_ATOMS: atom_id res chain seq x y z
N GLN A 1 -18.49 4.04 -12.15
CA GLN A 1 -18.43 5.42 -11.60
C GLN A 1 -19.42 5.62 -10.44
N GLU A 2 -20.65 5.12 -10.57
CA GLU A 2 -21.70 5.29 -9.53
C GLU A 2 -21.31 4.66 -8.20
N ARG A 3 -20.74 3.44 -8.21
CA ARG A 3 -20.25 2.77 -6.99
C ARG A 3 -19.16 3.53 -6.24
N TYR A 4 -18.28 4.25 -6.96
CA TYR A 4 -17.26 5.08 -6.30
C TYR A 4 -17.86 6.32 -5.65
N LYS A 5 -18.92 6.90 -6.23
CA LYS A 5 -19.61 8.05 -5.64
C LYS A 5 -20.34 7.67 -4.34
N GLU A 6 -21.02 6.52 -4.35
CA GLU A 6 -21.69 5.99 -3.15
C GLU A 6 -20.65 5.70 -2.05
N ALA A 7 -19.58 4.96 -2.39
CA ALA A 7 -18.51 4.68 -1.43
C ALA A 7 -17.84 5.95 -0.88
N MET A 8 -17.63 6.98 -1.70
CA MET A 8 -17.08 8.26 -1.26
C MET A 8 -18.02 9.01 -0.32
N ALA A 9 -19.34 8.94 -0.57
CA ALA A 9 -20.33 9.55 0.32
C ALA A 9 -20.31 8.87 1.71
N ASP A 10 -20.31 7.54 1.74
CA ASP A 10 -20.26 6.77 2.98
C ASP A 10 -18.98 7.04 3.77
N LEU A 11 -17.81 7.09 3.08
CA LEU A 11 -16.53 7.38 3.72
C LEU A 11 -16.47 8.81 4.27
N ASN A 12 -17.06 9.77 3.57
CA ASN A 12 -17.11 11.16 4.03
C ASN A 12 -18.01 11.29 5.28
N GLU A 13 -19.16 10.60 5.32
CA GLU A 13 -20.04 10.56 6.49
C GLU A 13 -19.28 10.03 7.73
N VAL A 14 -18.54 8.94 7.58
CA VAL A 14 -17.71 8.43 8.69
C VAL A 14 -16.67 9.45 9.13
N LEU A 15 -16.04 10.19 8.21
CA LEU A 15 -15.01 11.18 8.54
C LEU A 15 -15.57 12.48 9.12
N GLU A 16 -16.87 12.77 8.97
CA GLU A 16 -17.54 13.84 9.68
C GLU A 16 -17.62 13.53 11.18
N ASP A 17 -17.94 12.28 11.54
CA ASP A 17 -18.06 11.84 12.94
C ASP A 17 -16.68 11.49 13.53
N GLU A 18 -15.81 10.85 12.73
CA GLU A 18 -14.48 10.36 13.12
C GLU A 18 -13.39 10.88 12.18
N PRO A 19 -12.98 12.16 12.26
CA PRO A 19 -12.00 12.74 11.33
C PRO A 19 -10.63 12.07 11.35
N GLY A 20 -10.30 11.35 12.44
CA GLY A 20 -9.06 10.59 12.62
C GLY A 20 -9.19 9.10 12.30
N ASN A 21 -10.27 8.64 11.66
CA ASN A 21 -10.42 7.24 11.31
C ASN A 21 -9.46 6.89 10.15
N ALA A 22 -8.31 6.35 10.51
CA ALA A 22 -7.22 6.11 9.58
C ALA A 22 -7.56 5.07 8.49
N LEU A 23 -8.40 4.07 8.80
CA LEU A 23 -8.86 3.11 7.78
C LEU A 23 -9.75 3.81 6.74
N THR A 24 -10.65 4.67 7.20
CA THR A 24 -11.53 5.42 6.32
C THR A 24 -10.74 6.39 5.44
N LEU A 25 -9.77 7.11 6.02
CA LEU A 25 -8.82 7.95 5.27
C LEU A 25 -8.06 7.14 4.23
N TYR A 26 -7.50 6.00 4.63
CA TYR A 26 -6.77 5.13 3.71
C TYR A 26 -7.63 4.67 2.53
N ASN A 27 -8.84 4.19 2.79
CA ASN A 27 -9.77 3.75 1.75
C ASN A 27 -10.20 4.91 0.84
N ARG A 28 -10.46 6.09 1.39
CA ARG A 28 -10.80 7.28 0.60
C ARG A 28 -9.62 7.70 -0.29
N GLY A 29 -8.41 7.71 0.26
CA GLY A 29 -7.20 7.98 -0.51
C GLY A 29 -6.99 7.02 -1.68
N LEU A 30 -7.26 5.71 -1.49
CA LEU A 30 -7.20 4.75 -2.58
C LEU A 30 -8.23 5.02 -3.67
N ILE A 31 -9.47 5.38 -3.30
CA ILE A 31 -10.51 5.71 -4.28
C ILE A 31 -10.14 7.01 -5.02
N ASN A 32 -9.67 8.03 -4.32
CA ASN A 32 -9.19 9.27 -4.92
C ASN A 32 -8.08 9.01 -5.93
N ALA A 33 -7.10 8.17 -5.60
CA ALA A 33 -6.04 7.78 -6.53
C ALA A 33 -6.58 7.07 -7.78
N GLN A 34 -7.55 6.17 -7.63
CA GLN A 34 -8.19 5.48 -8.76
C GLN A 34 -9.00 6.43 -9.65
N LEU A 35 -9.53 7.50 -9.09
CA LEU A 35 -10.28 8.54 -9.82
C LEU A 35 -9.37 9.60 -10.43
N GLY A 36 -8.06 9.55 -10.17
CA GLY A 36 -7.09 10.54 -10.63
C GLY A 36 -7.05 11.83 -9.80
N ALA A 37 -7.74 11.86 -8.65
CA ALA A 37 -7.67 12.94 -7.67
C ALA A 37 -6.44 12.75 -6.76
N TYR A 38 -5.26 12.91 -7.36
CA TYR A 38 -3.99 12.53 -6.72
C TYR A 38 -3.63 13.40 -5.52
N GLU A 39 -3.96 14.69 -5.55
CA GLU A 39 -3.71 15.62 -4.46
C GLU A 39 -4.54 15.24 -3.23
N ASP A 40 -5.82 14.94 -3.41
CA ASP A 40 -6.71 14.49 -2.33
C ASP A 40 -6.25 13.13 -1.78
N ALA A 41 -5.78 12.25 -2.66
CA ALA A 41 -5.24 10.96 -2.27
C ALA A 41 -3.96 11.10 -1.43
N LEU A 42 -3.06 12.03 -1.78
CA LEU A 42 -1.86 12.32 -0.99
C LEU A 42 -2.21 12.87 0.38
N GLU A 43 -3.17 13.82 0.47
CA GLU A 43 -3.61 14.36 1.75
C GLU A 43 -4.12 13.26 2.68
N ASP A 44 -4.94 12.35 2.17
CA ASP A 44 -5.45 11.24 2.94
C ASP A 44 -4.33 10.29 3.40
N MET A 45 -3.38 9.94 2.52
CA MET A 45 -2.23 9.11 2.89
C MET A 45 -1.31 9.79 3.91
N ASP A 46 -1.10 11.09 3.80
CA ASP A 46 -0.33 11.87 4.79
C ASP A 46 -1.00 11.83 6.16
N ARG A 47 -2.31 11.98 6.22
CA ARG A 47 -3.08 11.86 7.47
C ARG A 47 -2.96 10.47 8.07
N VAL A 48 -3.06 9.42 7.25
CA VAL A 48 -2.83 8.03 7.69
C VAL A 48 -1.45 7.86 8.30
N LEU A 49 -0.40 8.38 7.66
CA LEU A 49 0.98 8.26 8.13
C LEU A 49 1.26 9.13 9.37
N ASN A 50 0.54 10.23 9.55
CA ASN A 50 0.59 11.01 10.78
C ASN A 50 -0.02 10.26 11.96
N ILE A 51 -1.06 9.45 11.73
CA ILE A 51 -1.70 8.62 12.76
C ILE A 51 -0.86 7.37 13.03
N ASN A 52 -0.38 6.70 11.97
CA ASN A 52 0.48 5.52 12.06
C ASN A 52 1.71 5.62 11.14
N PRO A 53 2.85 6.11 11.67
CA PRO A 53 4.09 6.24 10.92
C PRO A 53 4.73 4.91 10.48
N GLU A 54 4.19 3.78 10.91
CA GLU A 54 4.67 2.44 10.54
C GLU A 54 3.75 1.73 9.53
N ASN A 55 2.79 2.45 8.94
CA ASN A 55 1.88 1.88 7.95
C ASN A 55 2.59 1.67 6.61
N VAL A 56 3.08 0.45 6.40
CA VAL A 56 3.81 0.04 5.19
C VAL A 56 3.02 0.27 3.91
N LEU A 57 1.71 -0.03 3.93
CA LEU A 57 0.87 0.09 2.73
C LEU A 57 0.55 1.55 2.40
N ALA A 58 0.47 2.42 3.38
CA ALA A 58 0.30 3.85 3.13
C ALA A 58 1.53 4.43 2.43
N TYR A 59 2.75 4.10 2.86
CA TYR A 59 3.97 4.47 2.13
C TYR A 59 3.97 3.91 0.71
N PHE A 60 3.68 2.61 0.56
CA PHE A 60 3.68 1.97 -0.76
C PHE A 60 2.68 2.61 -1.73
N ASN A 61 1.47 2.91 -1.27
CA ASN A 61 0.44 3.53 -2.12
C ASN A 61 0.72 5.01 -2.37
N ARG A 62 1.24 5.75 -1.38
CA ARG A 62 1.66 7.14 -1.58
C ARG A 62 2.80 7.23 -2.60
N ALA A 63 3.77 6.31 -2.54
CA ALA A 63 4.81 6.20 -3.56
C ALA A 63 4.24 6.00 -4.97
N SER A 64 3.22 5.16 -5.10
CA SER A 64 2.56 4.94 -6.39
C SER A 64 1.84 6.20 -6.90
N ILE A 65 1.22 6.97 -6.01
CA ILE A 65 0.61 8.27 -6.35
C ILE A 65 1.69 9.26 -6.80
N PHE A 66 2.84 9.31 -6.11
CA PHE A 66 3.96 10.14 -6.53
C PHE A 66 4.50 9.80 -7.91
N ILE A 67 4.46 8.52 -8.33
CA ILE A 67 4.82 8.12 -9.70
C ILE A 67 3.87 8.73 -10.72
N GLU A 68 2.55 8.66 -10.48
CA GLU A 68 1.54 9.25 -11.37
C GLU A 68 1.72 10.77 -11.52
N LEU A 69 2.19 11.45 -10.48
CA LEU A 69 2.52 12.87 -10.49
C LEU A 69 3.92 13.18 -11.04
N GLY A 70 4.70 12.18 -11.45
CA GLY A 70 6.09 12.35 -11.91
C GLY A 70 7.08 12.73 -10.80
N GLN A 71 6.69 12.62 -9.54
CA GLN A 71 7.49 12.96 -8.37
C GLN A 71 8.36 11.76 -7.93
N TYR A 72 9.22 11.31 -8.81
CA TYR A 72 9.97 10.06 -8.68
C TYR A 72 10.87 9.99 -7.45
N ARG A 73 11.43 11.11 -6.97
CA ARG A 73 12.26 11.11 -5.76
C ARG A 73 11.45 10.85 -4.51
N ASN A 74 10.27 11.48 -4.40
CA ASN A 74 9.35 11.24 -3.29
C ASN A 74 8.87 9.78 -3.29
N ALA A 75 8.64 9.21 -4.47
CA ALA A 75 8.30 7.79 -4.59
C ALA A 75 9.42 6.87 -4.10
N LEU A 76 10.70 7.19 -4.38
CA LEU A 76 11.83 6.41 -3.86
C LEU A 76 11.89 6.44 -2.33
N ASP A 77 11.76 7.62 -1.73
CA ASP A 77 11.80 7.78 -0.27
C ASP A 77 10.71 6.94 0.41
N ASP A 78 9.52 6.93 -0.15
CA ASP A 78 8.40 6.14 0.38
C ASP A 78 8.60 4.63 0.16
N TYR A 79 9.10 4.19 -1.00
CA TYR A 79 9.45 2.77 -1.18
C TYR A 79 10.59 2.34 -0.28
N ASP A 80 11.58 3.19 -0.04
CA ASP A 80 12.66 2.91 0.90
C ASP A 80 12.08 2.68 2.29
N ARG A 81 11.19 3.55 2.74
CA ARG A 81 10.54 3.41 4.04
C ARG A 81 9.66 2.16 4.13
N ALA A 82 8.90 1.84 3.09
CA ALA A 82 8.09 0.62 3.04
C ALA A 82 8.95 -0.65 3.13
N ILE A 83 10.11 -0.65 2.48
CA ILE A 83 11.06 -1.77 2.51
C ILE A 83 11.79 -1.87 3.85
N GLU A 84 12.15 -0.75 4.47
CA GLU A 84 12.72 -0.75 5.84
C GLU A 84 11.75 -1.38 6.84
N LEU A 85 10.48 -1.00 6.78
CA LEU A 85 9.45 -1.53 7.67
C LEU A 85 9.10 -2.98 7.34
N TYR A 86 9.13 -3.36 6.08
CA TYR A 86 8.85 -4.72 5.63
C TYR A 86 9.84 -5.22 4.56
N PRO A 87 10.98 -5.79 4.95
CA PRO A 87 12.05 -6.20 4.02
C PRO A 87 11.68 -7.31 3.03
N ASP A 88 10.57 -8.00 3.23
CA ASP A 88 10.09 -9.04 2.32
C ASP A 88 9.08 -8.53 1.26
N PHE A 89 8.86 -7.21 1.20
CA PHE A 89 7.89 -6.60 0.31
C PHE A 89 8.36 -6.60 -1.16
N ALA A 90 8.27 -7.73 -1.82
CA ALA A 90 8.73 -7.91 -3.20
C ALA A 90 8.18 -6.86 -4.18
N LYS A 91 6.90 -6.48 -4.03
CA LYS A 91 6.26 -5.49 -4.91
C LYS A 91 6.86 -4.09 -4.73
N ALA A 92 7.28 -3.72 -3.51
CA ALA A 92 7.95 -2.45 -3.28
C ALA A 92 9.33 -2.40 -3.95
N TYR A 93 10.11 -3.48 -3.89
CA TYR A 93 11.36 -3.58 -4.64
C TYR A 93 11.13 -3.48 -6.16
N MET A 94 10.11 -4.14 -6.69
CA MET A 94 9.77 -4.09 -8.11
C MET A 94 9.45 -2.66 -8.56
N ASN A 95 8.59 -1.97 -7.83
CA ASN A 95 8.20 -0.60 -8.15
C ASN A 95 9.38 0.38 -7.95
N ARG A 96 10.20 0.20 -6.91
CA ARG A 96 11.41 1.00 -6.71
C ARG A 96 12.42 0.80 -7.86
N SER A 97 12.56 -0.44 -8.33
CA SER A 97 13.36 -0.75 -9.52
C SER A 97 12.89 0.05 -10.75
N TYR A 98 11.58 0.07 -10.99
CA TYR A 98 11.00 0.86 -12.08
C TYR A 98 11.33 2.35 -11.97
N VAL A 99 11.16 2.94 -10.79
CA VAL A 99 11.49 4.36 -10.55
C VAL A 99 12.96 4.64 -10.76
N LYS A 100 13.86 3.79 -10.24
CA LYS A 100 15.31 3.92 -10.45
C LYS A 100 15.68 3.84 -11.93
N ASN A 101 15.00 2.98 -12.69
CA ASN A 101 15.21 2.87 -14.13
C ASN A 101 14.84 4.18 -14.86
N ILE A 102 13.69 4.80 -14.52
CA ILE A 102 13.30 6.11 -15.05
C ILE A 102 14.36 7.18 -14.75
N LEU A 103 14.91 7.15 -13.55
CA LEU A 103 15.93 8.11 -13.10
C LEU A 103 17.34 7.81 -13.65
N GLY A 104 17.50 6.74 -14.44
CA GLY A 104 18.79 6.37 -15.06
C GLY A 104 19.74 5.57 -14.16
N ASP A 105 19.33 5.23 -12.93
CA ASP A 105 20.13 4.36 -12.06
C ASP A 105 19.88 2.88 -12.37
N TYR A 106 20.35 2.45 -13.53
CA TYR A 106 20.14 1.09 -14.04
C TYR A 106 20.77 0.02 -13.17
N LYS A 107 21.87 0.33 -12.49
CA LYS A 107 22.57 -0.63 -11.63
C LYS A 107 21.74 -0.98 -10.39
N SER A 108 21.25 0.04 -9.70
CA SER A 108 20.42 -0.15 -8.51
C SER A 108 19.03 -0.67 -8.88
N SER A 109 18.51 -0.26 -10.03
CA SER A 109 17.27 -0.79 -10.61
C SER A 109 17.37 -2.30 -10.78
N LYS A 110 18.42 -2.79 -11.46
CA LYS A 110 18.62 -4.24 -11.65
C LYS A 110 18.72 -4.98 -10.31
N LYS A 111 19.44 -4.42 -9.34
CA LYS A 111 19.57 -5.03 -8.00
C LYS A 111 18.20 -5.20 -7.33
N ASP A 112 17.37 -4.17 -7.36
CA ASP A 112 16.02 -4.22 -6.79
C ASP A 112 15.14 -5.23 -7.52
N TYR A 113 15.20 -5.26 -8.86
CA TYR A 113 14.48 -6.25 -9.65
C TYR A 113 14.88 -7.69 -9.28
N ASP A 114 16.18 -7.97 -9.21
CA ASP A 114 16.69 -9.30 -8.85
C ASP A 114 16.27 -9.69 -7.43
N THR A 115 16.29 -8.73 -6.48
CA THR A 115 15.80 -8.90 -5.11
C THR A 115 14.31 -9.24 -5.10
N ALA A 116 13.49 -8.50 -5.84
CA ALA A 116 12.05 -8.76 -5.92
C ALA A 116 11.77 -10.18 -6.44
N GLN A 117 12.47 -10.61 -7.49
CA GLN A 117 12.34 -11.95 -8.04
C GLN A 117 12.76 -13.05 -7.04
N GLN A 118 13.80 -12.78 -6.26
CA GLN A 118 14.24 -13.70 -5.20
C GLN A 118 13.16 -13.81 -4.13
N LYS A 119 12.62 -12.69 -3.62
CA LYS A 119 11.56 -12.68 -2.61
C LYS A 119 10.31 -13.43 -3.07
N VAL A 120 9.91 -13.27 -4.33
CA VAL A 120 8.79 -14.02 -4.91
C VAL A 120 9.08 -15.53 -4.95
N ARG A 121 10.31 -15.94 -5.34
CA ARG A 121 10.69 -17.37 -5.34
C ARG A 121 10.68 -17.96 -3.92
N GLU A 122 11.24 -17.24 -2.96
CA GLU A 122 11.28 -17.67 -1.56
C GLU A 122 9.85 -17.80 -0.98
N TYR A 123 8.99 -16.85 -1.30
CA TYR A 123 7.58 -16.91 -0.91
C TYR A 123 6.88 -18.15 -1.49
N ARG A 124 7.03 -18.39 -2.80
CA ARG A 124 6.45 -19.56 -3.46
C ARG A 124 6.99 -20.87 -2.90
N ALA A 125 8.29 -20.96 -2.64
CA ALA A 125 8.90 -22.16 -2.07
C ALA A 125 8.37 -22.48 -0.66
N ARG A 126 8.13 -21.45 0.15
CA ARG A 126 7.52 -21.62 1.49
C ARG A 126 6.05 -22.05 1.41
N ASN A 127 5.31 -21.61 0.41
CA ASN A 127 3.87 -21.83 0.29
C ASN A 127 3.48 -23.11 -0.48
N VAL A 128 4.41 -23.76 -1.17
CA VAL A 128 4.16 -25.07 -1.79
C VAL A 128 3.99 -26.15 -0.72
N THR A 129 4.47 -25.91 0.52
CA THR A 129 4.38 -26.86 1.63
C THR A 129 3.17 -26.63 2.55
N ASP A 130 2.43 -25.51 2.37
CA ASP A 130 1.33 -25.18 3.28
C ASP A 130 0.22 -24.38 2.58
N ALA A 131 -0.87 -25.06 2.24
CA ALA A 131 -2.07 -24.42 1.66
C ALA A 131 -2.77 -23.42 2.64
N GLY A 132 -2.35 -23.40 3.92
CA GLY A 132 -2.83 -22.45 4.94
C GLY A 132 -2.13 -21.09 4.92
N SER A 133 -1.03 -20.96 4.16
CA SER A 133 -0.12 -19.82 4.29
C SER A 133 -0.59 -18.55 3.56
N PHE A 134 -1.57 -18.63 2.65
CA PHE A 134 -2.15 -17.42 2.02
C PHE A 134 -2.91 -16.60 3.07
N ALA A 135 -3.61 -17.27 3.99
CA ALA A 135 -4.30 -16.64 5.11
C ALA A 135 -3.32 -15.98 6.11
N ASP A 136 -2.10 -16.53 6.24
CA ASP A 136 -1.09 -16.01 7.17
C ASP A 136 -0.40 -14.75 6.63
N THR A 137 -0.25 -14.63 5.32
CA THR A 137 0.26 -13.40 4.69
C THR A 137 -0.74 -12.26 4.85
N THR A 138 -2.03 -12.54 4.71
CA THR A 138 -3.11 -11.57 4.93
C THR A 138 -3.15 -11.14 6.40
N LYS A 139 -2.96 -12.06 7.35
CA LYS A 139 -2.82 -11.73 8.79
C LYS A 139 -1.62 -10.84 9.08
N LYS A 140 -0.49 -11.09 8.43
CA LYS A 140 0.72 -10.27 8.60
C LYS A 140 0.53 -8.87 7.98
N TYR A 141 -0.16 -8.77 6.84
CA TYR A 141 -0.56 -7.50 6.27
C TYR A 141 -1.63 -6.80 7.10
N SER A 142 -2.58 -7.50 7.68
CA SER A 142 -3.58 -6.91 8.58
C SER A 142 -2.95 -6.35 9.86
N SER A 143 -1.90 -6.99 10.38
CA SER A 143 -1.13 -6.44 11.51
C SER A 143 -0.32 -5.19 11.14
N LEU A 144 0.16 -5.09 9.90
CA LEU A 144 0.83 -3.90 9.35
C LEU A 144 -0.17 -2.78 9.01
N LEU A 145 -1.42 -3.13 8.75
CA LEU A 145 -2.55 -2.22 8.57
C LEU A 145 -3.19 -1.84 9.90
N SER A 146 -2.85 -2.50 11.01
CA SER A 146 -3.45 -2.17 12.30
C SER A 146 -3.10 -0.73 12.66
N LEU A 147 -4.07 0.11 12.48
CA LEU A 147 -4.01 1.55 12.66
C LEU A 147 -4.11 1.90 14.13
N ASP A 148 -4.52 0.92 14.94
CA ASP A 148 -4.59 0.97 16.38
C ASP A 148 -4.44 -0.46 16.95
N ALA A 149 -3.71 -0.62 18.04
CA ALA A 149 -3.52 -1.91 18.71
C ALA A 149 -4.85 -2.53 19.21
N GLU A 150 -5.91 -1.73 19.39
CA GLU A 150 -7.25 -2.21 19.69
C GLU A 150 -8.00 -2.71 18.45
N PHE A 151 -7.72 -2.17 17.25
CA PHE A 151 -8.31 -2.63 15.99
C PHE A 151 -7.78 -4.00 15.56
N ALA A 152 -6.56 -4.35 15.93
CA ALA A 152 -5.99 -5.69 15.70
C ALA A 152 -6.75 -6.80 16.43
N LYS A 153 -7.63 -6.46 17.38
CA LYS A 153 -8.46 -7.41 18.15
C LYS A 153 -9.88 -7.58 17.60
N LYS A 154 -10.35 -6.69 16.72
CA LYS A 154 -11.63 -6.89 16.03
C LYS A 154 -11.33 -7.62 14.73
N ASP A 155 -11.89 -8.82 14.61
CA ASP A 155 -11.89 -9.62 13.39
C ASP A 155 -12.17 -8.73 12.18
N PHE A 156 -11.10 -8.32 11.51
CA PHE A 156 -11.19 -7.74 10.20
C PHE A 156 -11.68 -8.83 9.28
N ASN A 157 -12.97 -8.79 8.95
CA ASN A 157 -13.52 -9.65 7.93
C ASN A 157 -12.95 -9.19 6.59
N ASP A 158 -11.97 -9.93 6.13
CA ASP A 158 -11.04 -9.66 5.04
C ASP A 158 -11.67 -9.43 3.65
N GLU A 159 -13.00 -9.47 3.52
CA GLU A 159 -13.66 -9.35 2.21
C GLU A 159 -13.35 -8.02 1.48
N LEU A 160 -13.09 -6.94 2.21
CA LEU A 160 -12.74 -5.66 1.60
C LEU A 160 -11.27 -5.58 1.14
N LEU A 161 -10.38 -6.33 1.77
CA LEU A 161 -8.95 -6.38 1.41
C LEU A 161 -8.65 -7.50 0.41
N GLN A 162 -9.38 -8.62 0.49
CA GLN A 162 -9.20 -9.77 -0.41
C GLN A 162 -9.67 -9.51 -1.84
N ASN A 163 -10.66 -8.64 -2.05
CA ASN A 163 -11.20 -8.35 -3.38
C ASN A 163 -10.57 -7.14 -4.07
N ARG A 164 -9.55 -6.54 -3.48
CA ARG A 164 -8.84 -5.41 -4.10
C ARG A 164 -7.44 -5.84 -4.52
N ASP A 165 -7.35 -6.54 -5.64
CA ASP A 165 -6.24 -6.35 -6.56
C ASP A 165 -6.23 -4.85 -6.93
N ILE A 166 -5.52 -4.07 -6.12
CA ILE A 166 -5.18 -2.71 -6.51
C ILE A 166 -4.15 -2.89 -7.62
N ASN A 167 -4.67 -3.17 -8.81
CA ASN A 167 -3.93 -3.01 -10.03
C ASN A 167 -3.71 -1.51 -10.23
N VAL A 168 -2.74 -0.95 -9.52
CA VAL A 168 -2.05 0.21 -10.03
C VAL A 168 -1.40 -0.31 -11.30
N ARG A 169 -2.02 -0.03 -12.44
CA ARG A 169 -1.42 -0.29 -13.74
C ARG A 169 -0.15 0.54 -13.78
N LEU A 170 0.98 -0.13 -13.73
CA LEU A 170 2.22 0.35 -14.30
C LEU A 170 2.10 0.36 -15.80
#